data_1c4830b29cc80007b588502da3d52964
#
_entry.id   1c4830b29cc80007b588502da3d52964
#
_cell.length_a   1.000
_cell.length_b   1.000
_cell.length_c   1.000
_cell.angle_alpha   90.00
_cell.angle_beta   90.00
_cell.angle_gamma   90.00
#
_symmetry.space_group_name_H-M   'P 1'
#
loop_
_entity.id
_entity.type
_entity.pdbx_description
1 polymer ?
#
loop_
_entity_poly.entity_id
_entity_poly.type
_entity_poly.pdbx_seq_one_letter_code
_entity_poly.pdbx_strand_id
1 'polypeptide(L)'
;MMLKPKELQNLPKGLTDIYSELSEFVLRDIARRIAKAAEITDTAEYQLYRARALGLSTKEITAEIARINGAAESEIENIIREAAEKSDEFDRKMLGADGGAAVPLKENEQLQIMMAAEIDNTHGLCRNYTGTLGFAEVNTQGQVVYSSMTDFLRKQMDMAHMKVTNGVTDYNTAIRQACKALSDSGLRTVYYASGRSDRIEVAVRRALMTSVSQVTQRISEQNAAGKLQRI
;
A
#
# COMPACT_ATOMS: atom_id res chain seq x y z
N MET A 1 -13.71 26.04 -3.24
CA MET A 1 -12.61 26.13 -4.23
C MET A 1 -12.27 24.72 -4.64
N MET A 2 -12.52 24.37 -5.90
CA MET A 2 -12.13 23.04 -6.44
C MET A 2 -10.70 22.75 -6.04
N LEU A 3 -10.41 21.56 -5.58
CA LEU A 3 -9.04 21.18 -5.20
C LEU A 3 -8.10 21.52 -6.36
N LYS A 4 -7.12 22.37 -6.09
CA LYS A 4 -6.13 22.73 -7.12
C LYS A 4 -5.32 21.49 -7.51
N PRO A 5 -4.80 21.40 -8.74
CA PRO A 5 -3.99 20.26 -9.17
C PRO A 5 -2.85 19.90 -8.20
N LYS A 6 -2.21 20.89 -7.59
CA LYS A 6 -1.17 20.66 -6.55
C LYS A 6 -1.73 20.06 -5.25
N GLU A 7 -2.93 20.46 -4.84
CA GLU A 7 -3.59 19.92 -3.64
C GLU A 7 -3.99 18.47 -3.88
N LEU A 8 -4.57 18.16 -5.06
CA LEU A 8 -4.87 16.79 -5.49
C LEU A 8 -3.64 15.89 -5.53
N GLN A 9 -2.51 16.41 -6.00
CA GLN A 9 -1.25 15.64 -6.04
C GLN A 9 -0.71 15.33 -4.64
N ASN A 10 -0.93 16.22 -3.68
CA ASN A 10 -0.42 16.08 -2.31
C ASN A 10 -1.37 15.30 -1.38
N LEU A 11 -2.66 15.19 -1.71
CA LEU A 11 -3.64 14.47 -0.89
C LEU A 11 -3.19 13.07 -0.45
N PRO A 12 -2.64 12.22 -1.33
CA PRO A 12 -2.27 10.86 -0.93
C PRO A 12 -0.92 10.78 -0.23
N LYS A 13 -0.23 11.90 0.04
CA LYS A 13 1.13 11.87 0.56
C LYS A 13 1.22 11.19 1.93
N GLY A 14 0.37 11.57 2.88
CA GLY A 14 0.34 10.97 4.21
C GLY A 14 0.15 9.46 4.13
N LEU A 15 -0.82 9.00 3.34
CA LEU A 15 -1.06 7.57 3.14
C LEU A 15 0.13 6.86 2.46
N THR A 16 0.73 7.46 1.44
CA THR A 16 1.90 6.86 0.77
C THR A 16 3.11 6.80 1.70
N ASP A 17 3.31 7.78 2.57
CA ASP A 17 4.40 7.80 3.56
C ASP A 17 4.21 6.66 4.58
N ILE A 18 2.98 6.41 5.06
CA ILE A 18 2.64 5.29 5.95
C ILE A 18 3.02 3.94 5.31
N TYR A 19 2.67 3.71 4.05
CA TYR A 19 3.01 2.45 3.36
C TYR A 19 4.47 2.36 2.92
N SER A 20 5.16 3.49 2.74
CA SER A 20 6.62 3.51 2.54
C SER A 20 7.35 3.06 3.81
N GLU A 21 6.85 3.44 5.01
CA GLU A 21 7.36 2.94 6.28
C GLU A 21 7.24 1.41 6.39
N LEU A 22 6.09 0.85 5.98
CA LEU A 22 5.92 -0.61 5.91
C LEU A 22 6.94 -1.25 4.96
N SER A 23 7.11 -0.68 3.77
CA SER A 23 8.08 -1.18 2.79
C SER A 23 9.49 -1.18 3.37
N GLU A 24 9.90 -0.10 4.01
CA GLU A 24 11.22 0.01 4.63
C GLU A 24 11.41 -1.00 5.76
N PHE A 25 10.40 -1.17 6.61
CA PHE A 25 10.43 -2.16 7.70
C PHE A 25 10.63 -3.58 7.15
N VAL A 26 9.83 -3.99 6.17
CA VAL A 26 9.89 -5.33 5.57
C VAL A 26 11.23 -5.56 4.87
N LEU A 27 11.70 -4.61 4.07
CA LEU A 27 12.97 -4.72 3.36
C LEU A 27 14.15 -4.84 4.33
N ARG A 28 14.14 -4.07 5.41
CA ARG A 28 15.17 -4.10 6.47
C ARG A 28 15.15 -5.43 7.23
N ASP A 29 13.97 -5.95 7.59
CA ASP A 29 13.84 -7.25 8.26
C ASP A 29 14.41 -8.38 7.42
N ILE A 30 14.02 -8.44 6.14
CA ILE A 30 14.48 -9.45 5.19
C ILE A 30 15.99 -9.36 4.97
N ALA A 31 16.54 -8.16 4.75
CA ALA A 31 17.98 -7.97 4.53
C ALA A 31 18.80 -8.42 5.75
N ARG A 32 18.37 -8.08 6.97
CA ARG A 32 19.00 -8.52 8.23
C ARG A 32 19.05 -10.04 8.36
N ARG A 33 17.97 -10.72 8.02
CA ARG A 33 17.87 -12.18 8.11
C ARG A 33 18.72 -12.89 7.06
N ILE A 34 18.79 -12.36 5.85
CA ILE A 34 19.65 -12.88 4.79
C ILE A 34 21.13 -12.73 5.20
N ALA A 35 21.50 -11.56 5.72
CA ALA A 35 22.87 -11.31 6.19
C ALA A 35 23.27 -12.33 7.26
N LYS A 36 22.41 -12.56 8.25
CA LYS A 36 22.69 -13.57 9.30
C LYS A 36 22.75 -14.98 8.75
N ALA A 37 21.90 -15.35 7.79
CA ALA A 37 21.95 -16.66 7.14
C ALA A 37 23.28 -16.92 6.40
N ALA A 38 23.85 -15.89 5.79
CA ALA A 38 25.11 -15.98 5.06
C ALA A 38 26.35 -16.12 5.99
N GLU A 39 26.26 -15.74 7.26
CA GLU A 39 27.33 -15.91 8.26
C GLU A 39 27.45 -17.36 8.76
N ILE A 40 26.35 -18.13 8.72
CA ILE A 40 26.30 -19.48 9.27
C ILE A 40 26.92 -20.46 8.28
N THR A 41 27.97 -21.15 8.69
CA THR A 41 28.67 -22.13 7.84
C THR A 41 28.24 -23.58 8.10
N ASP A 42 27.77 -23.89 9.32
CA ASP A 42 27.27 -25.20 9.68
C ASP A 42 25.84 -25.40 9.14
N THR A 43 25.64 -26.51 8.42
CA THR A 43 24.35 -26.80 7.76
C THR A 43 23.21 -27.05 8.76
N ALA A 44 23.49 -27.71 9.87
CA ALA A 44 22.43 -28.01 10.87
C ALA A 44 22.04 -26.73 11.62
N GLU A 45 23.02 -25.90 11.99
CA GLU A 45 22.77 -24.59 12.57
C GLU A 45 21.98 -23.70 11.61
N TYR A 46 22.33 -23.71 10.31
CA TYR A 46 21.60 -22.98 9.29
C TYR A 46 20.13 -23.41 9.20
N GLN A 47 19.82 -24.71 9.17
CA GLN A 47 18.44 -25.21 9.08
C GLN A 47 17.61 -24.77 10.30
N LEU A 48 18.19 -24.82 11.49
CA LEU A 48 17.55 -24.33 12.71
C LEU A 48 17.30 -22.82 12.67
N TYR A 49 18.31 -22.06 12.27
CA TYR A 49 18.19 -20.61 12.11
C TYR A 49 17.09 -20.27 11.09
N ARG A 50 17.10 -20.91 9.90
CA ARG A 50 16.12 -20.72 8.83
C ARG A 50 14.69 -20.92 9.31
N ALA A 51 14.42 -22.00 10.00
CA ALA A 51 13.09 -22.30 10.53
C ALA A 51 12.60 -21.21 11.52
N ARG A 52 13.48 -20.80 12.45
CA ARG A 52 13.19 -19.72 13.41
C ARG A 52 13.00 -18.37 12.71
N ALA A 53 13.89 -18.03 11.78
CA ALA A 53 13.86 -16.76 11.07
C ALA A 53 12.56 -16.58 10.27
N LEU A 54 12.09 -17.61 9.59
CA LEU A 54 10.81 -17.57 8.84
C LEU A 54 9.62 -17.33 9.77
N GLY A 55 9.54 -18.05 10.89
CA GLY A 55 8.45 -17.87 11.86
C GLY A 55 8.45 -16.48 12.52
N LEU A 56 9.63 -16.00 12.93
CA LEU A 56 9.76 -14.67 13.53
C LEU A 56 9.46 -13.54 12.53
N SER A 57 9.96 -13.64 11.29
CA SER A 57 9.69 -12.67 10.25
C SER A 57 8.19 -12.56 9.97
N THR A 58 7.51 -13.69 9.82
CA THR A 58 6.05 -13.70 9.62
C THR A 58 5.32 -13.00 10.77
N LYS A 59 5.69 -13.30 12.02
CA LYS A 59 5.05 -12.68 13.20
C LYS A 59 5.29 -11.17 13.27
N GLU A 60 6.54 -10.73 13.08
CA GLU A 60 6.92 -9.31 13.16
C GLU A 60 6.27 -8.51 12.03
N ILE A 61 6.29 -9.02 10.81
CA ILE A 61 5.66 -8.37 9.64
C ILE A 61 4.14 -8.31 9.80
N THR A 62 3.49 -9.38 10.30
CA THR A 62 2.05 -9.37 10.54
C THR A 62 1.65 -8.32 11.58
N ALA A 63 2.42 -8.17 12.65
CA ALA A 63 2.19 -7.14 13.65
C ALA A 63 2.35 -5.73 13.07
N GLU A 64 3.38 -5.52 12.25
CA GLU A 64 3.60 -4.23 11.59
C GLU A 64 2.51 -3.90 10.57
N ILE A 65 2.06 -4.86 9.78
CA ILE A 65 0.90 -4.69 8.87
C ILE A 65 -0.35 -4.25 9.64
N ALA A 66 -0.61 -4.86 10.80
CA ALA A 66 -1.77 -4.48 11.61
C ALA A 66 -1.65 -3.01 12.12
N ARG A 67 -0.46 -2.60 12.57
CA ARG A 67 -0.17 -1.22 12.98
C ARG A 67 -0.38 -0.23 11.83
N ILE A 68 0.20 -0.53 10.67
CA ILE A 68 0.13 0.30 9.47
C ILE A 68 -1.30 0.43 8.96
N ASN A 69 -2.06 -0.68 8.92
CA ASN A 69 -3.46 -0.64 8.51
C ASN A 69 -4.30 0.25 9.44
N GLY A 70 -4.10 0.18 10.75
CA GLY A 70 -4.78 1.06 11.70
C GLY A 70 -4.46 2.54 11.49
N ALA A 71 -3.21 2.89 11.24
CA ALA A 71 -2.80 4.26 10.91
C ALA A 71 -3.38 4.72 9.56
N ALA A 72 -3.36 3.84 8.55
CA ALA A 72 -3.89 4.11 7.23
C ALA A 72 -5.40 4.34 7.23
N GLU A 73 -6.16 3.60 8.03
CA GLU A 73 -7.61 3.77 8.16
C GLU A 73 -7.97 5.19 8.60
N SER A 74 -7.32 5.70 9.62
CA SER A 74 -7.53 7.08 10.09
C SER A 74 -7.15 8.13 9.05
N GLU A 75 -6.06 7.91 8.34
CA GLU A 75 -5.60 8.83 7.30
C GLU A 75 -6.54 8.84 6.08
N ILE A 76 -7.02 7.67 5.64
CA ILE A 76 -7.99 7.53 4.56
C ILE A 76 -9.29 8.28 4.90
N GLU A 77 -9.82 8.07 6.10
CA GLU A 77 -11.02 8.75 6.56
C GLU A 77 -10.84 10.28 6.53
N ASN A 78 -9.75 10.79 7.08
CA ASN A 78 -9.47 12.22 7.11
C ASN A 78 -9.38 12.80 5.69
N ILE A 79 -8.67 12.15 4.79
CA ILE A 79 -8.48 12.63 3.41
C ILE A 79 -9.81 12.66 2.65
N ILE A 80 -10.61 11.60 2.74
CA ILE A 80 -11.89 11.52 2.01
C ILE A 80 -12.87 12.56 2.55
N ARG A 81 -12.96 12.74 3.88
CA ARG A 81 -13.82 13.76 4.51
C ARG A 81 -13.39 15.17 4.13
N GLU A 82 -12.10 15.48 4.20
CA GLU A 82 -11.57 16.78 3.80
C GLU A 82 -11.85 17.10 2.32
N ALA A 83 -11.65 16.12 1.44
CA ALA A 83 -11.94 16.28 0.02
C ALA A 83 -13.44 16.51 -0.23
N ALA A 84 -14.30 15.78 0.47
CA ALA A 84 -15.76 15.93 0.41
C ALA A 84 -16.21 17.32 0.87
N GLU A 85 -15.73 17.80 2.01
CA GLU A 85 -16.06 19.13 2.55
C GLU A 85 -15.61 20.25 1.60
N LYS A 86 -14.41 20.16 1.05
CA LYS A 86 -13.90 21.16 0.08
C LYS A 86 -14.70 21.15 -1.23
N SER A 87 -15.15 19.99 -1.69
CA SER A 87 -16.01 19.89 -2.89
C SER A 87 -17.36 20.52 -2.64
N ASP A 88 -18.02 20.18 -1.53
CA ASP A 88 -19.31 20.76 -1.15
C ASP A 88 -19.26 22.28 -1.01
N GLU A 89 -18.22 22.80 -0.34
CA GLU A 89 -18.01 24.24 -0.18
C GLU A 89 -17.82 24.96 -1.52
N PHE A 90 -17.05 24.34 -2.43
CA PHE A 90 -16.83 24.89 -3.75
C PHE A 90 -18.11 24.95 -4.58
N ASP A 91 -18.86 23.84 -4.65
CA ASP A 91 -20.09 23.74 -5.44
C ASP A 91 -21.12 24.74 -4.93
N ARG A 92 -21.25 24.94 -3.61
CA ARG A 92 -22.15 25.93 -3.02
C ARG A 92 -21.79 27.35 -3.41
N LYS A 93 -20.49 27.69 -3.42
CA LYS A 93 -20.02 29.02 -3.88
C LYS A 93 -20.30 29.24 -5.36
N MET A 94 -20.14 28.21 -6.20
CA MET A 94 -20.37 28.29 -7.65
C MET A 94 -21.85 28.34 -8.01
N LEU A 95 -22.69 27.61 -7.27
CA LEU A 95 -24.14 27.57 -7.53
C LEU A 95 -24.87 28.83 -7.04
N GLY A 96 -24.20 29.71 -6.32
CA GLY A 96 -24.65 31.04 -5.92
C GLY A 96 -25.49 31.08 -4.63
N ALA A 97 -25.37 32.19 -3.92
CA ALA A 97 -26.15 32.44 -2.70
C ALA A 97 -27.66 32.59 -2.94
N ASP A 98 -28.08 32.78 -4.21
CA ASP A 98 -29.44 33.18 -4.56
C ASP A 98 -30.39 32.01 -4.89
N GLY A 99 -29.91 30.80 -4.90
CA GLY A 99 -30.76 29.73 -5.41
C GLY A 99 -30.75 28.49 -4.56
N GLY A 100 -31.48 28.44 -3.51
CA GLY A 100 -31.84 27.19 -2.89
C GLY A 100 -30.69 26.20 -2.81
N ALA A 101 -29.78 26.44 -1.90
CA ALA A 101 -28.64 25.58 -1.68
C ALA A 101 -29.08 24.12 -1.51
N ALA A 102 -28.41 23.19 -2.20
CA ALA A 102 -28.49 21.79 -1.85
C ALA A 102 -28.25 21.63 -0.33
N VAL A 103 -28.87 20.61 0.25
CA VAL A 103 -28.68 20.32 1.68
C VAL A 103 -27.19 20.21 1.98
N PRO A 104 -26.68 20.90 3.02
CA PRO A 104 -25.26 20.80 3.40
C PRO A 104 -24.81 19.37 3.51
N LEU A 105 -23.55 19.08 3.10
CA LEU A 105 -22.97 17.74 3.23
C LEU A 105 -23.21 17.15 4.63
N LYS A 106 -23.05 17.96 5.68
CA LYS A 106 -23.23 17.53 7.07
C LYS A 106 -24.68 17.17 7.44
N GLU A 107 -25.66 17.71 6.73
CA GLU A 107 -27.09 17.48 6.93
C GLU A 107 -27.68 16.48 5.92
N ASN A 108 -26.91 16.10 4.90
CA ASN A 108 -27.34 15.20 3.85
C ASN A 108 -27.00 13.75 4.20
N GLU A 109 -27.97 13.04 4.78
CA GLU A 109 -27.82 11.66 5.23
C GLU A 109 -27.36 10.71 4.09
N GLN A 110 -27.88 10.89 2.88
CA GLN A 110 -27.50 10.04 1.73
C GLN A 110 -26.03 10.20 1.35
N LEU A 111 -25.53 11.45 1.37
CA LEU A 111 -24.11 11.72 1.10
C LEU A 111 -23.24 11.20 2.22
N GLN A 112 -23.67 11.28 3.47
CA GLN A 112 -22.92 10.71 4.61
C GLN A 112 -22.83 9.20 4.54
N ILE A 113 -23.91 8.50 4.22
CA ILE A 113 -23.93 7.04 4.04
C ILE A 113 -23.03 6.64 2.87
N MET A 114 -23.11 7.33 1.75
CA MET A 114 -22.26 7.05 0.59
C MET A 114 -20.78 7.27 0.89
N MET A 115 -20.45 8.35 1.57
CA MET A 115 -19.07 8.64 1.96
C MET A 115 -18.52 7.58 2.92
N ALA A 116 -19.31 7.15 3.91
CA ALA A 116 -18.93 6.07 4.82
C ALA A 116 -18.69 4.76 4.08
N ALA A 117 -19.56 4.39 3.13
CA ALA A 117 -19.39 3.19 2.31
C ALA A 117 -18.11 3.24 1.47
N GLU A 118 -17.75 4.41 0.93
CA GLU A 118 -16.54 4.56 0.12
C GLU A 118 -15.27 4.53 0.99
N ILE A 119 -15.33 5.05 2.21
CA ILE A 119 -14.25 4.92 3.21
C ILE A 119 -14.03 3.43 3.52
N ASP A 120 -15.09 2.69 3.84
CA ASP A 120 -15.01 1.26 4.16
C ASP A 120 -14.48 0.43 2.99
N ASN A 121 -14.91 0.75 1.76
CA ASN A 121 -14.41 0.12 0.55
C ASN A 121 -12.89 0.35 0.39
N THR A 122 -12.42 1.57 0.63
CA THR A 122 -11.00 1.92 0.53
C THR A 122 -10.18 1.20 1.61
N HIS A 123 -10.69 1.10 2.85
CA HIS A 123 -10.09 0.29 3.91
C HIS A 123 -9.97 -1.17 3.49
N GLY A 124 -11.05 -1.74 2.93
CA GLY A 124 -11.07 -3.12 2.42
C GLY A 124 -10.01 -3.36 1.34
N LEU A 125 -9.87 -2.45 0.39
CA LEU A 125 -8.83 -2.52 -0.64
C LEU A 125 -7.43 -2.49 -0.05
N CYS A 126 -7.15 -1.59 0.89
CA CYS A 126 -5.83 -1.48 1.52
C CYS A 126 -5.48 -2.74 2.33
N ARG A 127 -6.45 -3.32 3.06
CA ARG A 127 -6.27 -4.61 3.76
C ARG A 127 -5.99 -5.75 2.78
N ASN A 128 -6.67 -5.79 1.65
CA ASN A 128 -6.42 -6.79 0.60
C ASN A 128 -5.01 -6.64 0.01
N TYR A 129 -4.55 -5.40 -0.23
CA TYR A 129 -3.20 -5.16 -0.72
C TYR A 129 -2.12 -5.63 0.27
N THR A 130 -2.31 -5.37 1.56
CA THR A 130 -1.38 -5.87 2.58
C THR A 130 -1.46 -7.38 2.80
N GLY A 131 -2.60 -8.00 2.52
CA GLY A 131 -2.79 -9.45 2.56
C GLY A 131 -2.07 -10.21 1.43
N THR A 132 -1.71 -9.52 0.34
CA THR A 132 -1.07 -10.14 -0.85
C THR A 132 0.36 -9.65 -1.09
N LEU A 133 1.04 -9.18 -0.04
CA LEU A 133 2.40 -8.66 -0.18
C LEU A 133 3.40 -9.73 -0.60
N GLY A 134 4.32 -9.34 -1.47
CA GLY A 134 5.36 -10.19 -1.99
C GLY A 134 6.41 -9.43 -2.81
N PHE A 135 7.16 -10.18 -3.58
CA PHE A 135 8.26 -9.68 -4.41
C PHE A 135 8.16 -10.20 -5.84
N ALA A 136 8.62 -9.37 -6.77
CA ALA A 136 8.75 -9.74 -8.18
C ALA A 136 10.21 -10.00 -8.52
N GLU A 137 10.50 -11.16 -9.10
CA GLU A 137 11.82 -11.53 -9.57
C GLU A 137 11.76 -11.85 -11.06
N VAL A 138 12.85 -11.58 -11.78
CA VAL A 138 12.99 -12.02 -13.18
C VAL A 138 13.71 -13.36 -13.16
N ASN A 139 13.08 -14.40 -13.71
CA ASN A 139 13.70 -15.72 -13.81
C ASN A 139 14.73 -15.77 -14.94
N THR A 140 15.42 -16.90 -15.08
CA THR A 140 16.44 -17.12 -16.13
C THR A 140 15.90 -17.05 -17.56
N GLN A 141 14.58 -17.14 -17.73
CA GLN A 141 13.89 -17.05 -19.02
C GLN A 141 13.36 -15.63 -19.31
N GLY A 142 13.69 -14.63 -18.44
CA GLY A 142 13.24 -13.27 -18.59
C GLY A 142 11.78 -13.02 -18.14
N GLN A 143 11.13 -14.02 -17.54
CA GLN A 143 9.75 -13.88 -17.07
C GLN A 143 9.72 -13.33 -15.65
N VAL A 144 8.74 -12.48 -15.37
CA VAL A 144 8.49 -11.97 -14.02
C VAL A 144 7.74 -13.03 -13.22
N VAL A 145 8.32 -13.46 -12.11
CA VAL A 145 7.75 -14.42 -11.17
C VAL A 145 7.49 -13.70 -9.85
N TYR A 146 6.30 -13.86 -9.32
CA TYR A 146 5.92 -13.29 -8.04
C TYR A 146 6.01 -14.33 -6.94
N SER A 147 6.59 -13.96 -5.82
CA SER A 147 6.76 -14.81 -4.64
C SER A 147 6.17 -14.13 -3.41
N SER A 148 5.54 -14.91 -2.53
CA SER A 148 5.16 -14.42 -1.21
C SER A 148 6.40 -13.91 -0.46
N MET A 149 6.21 -13.05 0.55
CA MET A 149 7.32 -12.57 1.39
C MET A 149 8.10 -13.72 2.02
N THR A 150 7.39 -14.75 2.51
CA THR A 150 8.01 -15.92 3.15
C THR A 150 8.82 -16.76 2.16
N ASP A 151 8.29 -16.99 0.96
CA ASP A 151 8.99 -17.78 -0.06
C ASP A 151 10.21 -17.04 -0.61
N PHE A 152 10.07 -15.72 -0.81
CA PHE A 152 11.19 -14.88 -1.21
C PHE A 152 12.30 -14.90 -0.14
N LEU A 153 11.97 -14.65 1.12
CA LEU A 153 12.94 -14.69 2.22
C LEU A 153 13.64 -16.05 2.30
N ARG A 154 12.89 -17.15 2.24
CA ARG A 154 13.44 -18.51 2.24
C ARG A 154 14.45 -18.69 1.11
N LYS A 155 14.06 -18.37 -0.11
CA LYS A 155 14.90 -18.49 -1.30
C LYS A 155 16.18 -17.65 -1.18
N GLN A 156 16.07 -16.41 -0.75
CA GLN A 156 17.23 -15.53 -0.65
C GLN A 156 18.20 -15.98 0.47
N MET A 157 17.69 -16.45 1.60
CA MET A 157 18.54 -17.05 2.66
C MET A 157 19.25 -18.31 2.15
N ASP A 158 18.52 -19.23 1.50
CA ASP A 158 19.08 -20.47 0.96
C ASP A 158 20.18 -20.17 -0.09
N MET A 159 19.94 -19.21 -0.96
CA MET A 159 20.91 -18.79 -1.97
C MET A 159 22.17 -18.14 -1.36
N ALA A 160 21.99 -17.25 -0.40
CA ALA A 160 23.11 -16.56 0.25
C ALA A 160 23.98 -17.56 1.01
N HIS A 161 23.38 -18.41 1.84
CA HIS A 161 24.07 -19.48 2.58
C HIS A 161 24.84 -20.41 1.63
N MET A 162 24.16 -20.96 0.61
CA MET A 162 24.77 -21.90 -0.34
C MET A 162 25.96 -21.29 -1.11
N LYS A 163 25.82 -20.04 -1.57
CA LYS A 163 26.89 -19.35 -2.31
C LYS A 163 28.15 -19.13 -1.47
N VAL A 164 27.96 -18.77 -0.19
CA VAL A 164 29.09 -18.53 0.74
C VAL A 164 29.71 -19.84 1.15
N THR A 165 28.94 -20.85 1.58
CA THR A 165 29.46 -22.14 2.06
C THR A 165 30.18 -22.94 0.97
N ASN A 166 29.72 -22.86 -0.29
CA ASN A 166 30.36 -23.51 -1.43
C ASN A 166 31.49 -22.68 -2.07
N GLY A 167 31.83 -21.52 -1.49
CA GLY A 167 32.89 -20.66 -1.99
C GLY A 167 32.61 -20.02 -3.36
N VAL A 168 31.35 -20.00 -3.81
CA VAL A 168 30.95 -19.40 -5.10
C VAL A 168 31.11 -17.88 -5.07
N THR A 169 30.79 -17.26 -3.94
CA THR A 169 31.00 -15.83 -3.70
C THR A 169 31.45 -15.59 -2.25
N ASP A 170 32.12 -14.45 -2.01
CA ASP A 170 32.33 -13.97 -0.67
C ASP A 170 31.03 -13.46 -0.03
N TYR A 171 31.07 -13.36 1.32
CA TYR A 171 29.93 -12.87 2.11
C TYR A 171 29.38 -11.52 1.64
N ASN A 172 30.26 -10.53 1.43
CA ASN A 172 29.85 -9.19 1.03
C ASN A 172 29.17 -9.16 -0.33
N THR A 173 29.63 -9.99 -1.26
CA THR A 173 29.05 -10.12 -2.60
C THR A 173 27.69 -10.80 -2.52
N ALA A 174 27.52 -11.86 -1.71
CA ALA A 174 26.24 -12.52 -1.50
C ALA A 174 25.18 -11.54 -0.94
N ILE A 175 25.56 -10.74 0.06
CA ILE A 175 24.66 -9.73 0.65
C ILE A 175 24.30 -8.64 -0.36
N ARG A 176 25.28 -8.10 -1.09
CA ARG A 176 25.00 -7.08 -2.12
C ARG A 176 24.03 -7.59 -3.20
N GLN A 177 24.14 -8.83 -3.63
CA GLN A 177 23.23 -9.44 -4.60
C GLN A 177 21.81 -9.55 -4.03
N ALA A 178 21.66 -9.99 -2.78
CA ALA A 178 20.37 -10.10 -2.11
C ALA A 178 19.73 -8.71 -1.90
N CYS A 179 20.49 -7.74 -1.41
CA CYS A 179 20.00 -6.36 -1.26
C CYS A 179 19.58 -5.74 -2.61
N LYS A 180 20.34 -6.03 -3.68
CA LYS A 180 19.97 -5.60 -5.02
C LYS A 180 18.63 -6.21 -5.46
N ALA A 181 18.42 -7.52 -5.27
CA ALA A 181 17.16 -8.18 -5.59
C ALA A 181 15.98 -7.59 -4.83
N LEU A 182 16.15 -7.27 -3.53
CA LEU A 182 15.16 -6.58 -2.72
C LEU A 182 14.82 -5.19 -3.27
N SER A 183 15.84 -4.40 -3.57
CA SER A 183 15.70 -3.03 -4.06
C SER A 183 15.04 -2.98 -5.45
N ASP A 184 15.47 -3.85 -6.36
CA ASP A 184 14.94 -3.91 -7.73
C ASP A 184 13.46 -4.31 -7.74
N SER A 185 13.05 -5.25 -6.89
CA SER A 185 11.65 -5.62 -6.74
C SER A 185 10.83 -4.55 -6.03
N GLY A 186 11.27 -4.10 -4.86
CA GLY A 186 10.46 -3.39 -3.89
C GLY A 186 9.33 -4.26 -3.32
N LEU A 187 8.68 -3.80 -2.27
CA LEU A 187 7.51 -4.49 -1.72
C LEU A 187 6.29 -4.25 -2.60
N ARG A 188 5.63 -5.33 -3.02
CA ARG A 188 4.52 -5.28 -3.97
C ARG A 188 3.28 -5.97 -3.42
N THR A 189 2.12 -5.47 -3.80
CA THR A 189 0.90 -6.24 -3.75
C THR A 189 0.81 -7.10 -5.01
N VAL A 190 0.49 -8.37 -4.86
CA VAL A 190 0.52 -9.36 -5.94
C VAL A 190 -0.90 -9.77 -6.31
N TYR A 191 -1.30 -9.45 -7.53
CA TYR A 191 -2.63 -9.81 -8.07
C TYR A 191 -2.53 -11.15 -8.79
N TYR A 192 -2.64 -12.25 -8.05
CA TYR A 192 -2.46 -13.60 -8.59
C TYR A 192 -3.38 -13.92 -9.78
N ALA A 193 -4.60 -13.39 -9.79
CA ALA A 193 -5.57 -13.67 -10.86
C ALA A 193 -5.19 -13.01 -12.21
N SER A 194 -4.47 -11.88 -12.20
CA SER A 194 -4.13 -11.12 -13.40
C SER A 194 -2.64 -11.16 -13.77
N GLY A 195 -1.79 -11.72 -12.91
CA GLY A 195 -0.33 -11.66 -13.04
C GLY A 195 0.26 -10.25 -12.88
N ARG A 196 -0.58 -9.26 -12.56
CA ARG A 196 -0.15 -7.88 -12.34
C ARG A 196 0.32 -7.68 -10.92
N SER A 197 1.33 -6.84 -10.74
CA SER A 197 1.73 -6.35 -9.42
C SER A 197 2.08 -4.88 -9.49
N ASP A 198 1.81 -4.18 -8.40
CA ASP A 198 2.22 -2.79 -8.21
C ASP A 198 3.01 -2.67 -6.90
N ARG A 199 3.89 -1.68 -6.78
CA ARG A 199 4.43 -1.32 -5.48
C ARG A 199 3.28 -0.91 -4.56
N ILE A 200 3.36 -1.27 -3.28
CA ILE A 200 2.25 -1.07 -2.35
C ILE A 200 1.83 0.41 -2.28
N GLU A 201 2.79 1.33 -2.29
CA GLU A 201 2.54 2.78 -2.24
C GLU A 201 1.76 3.26 -3.48
N VAL A 202 2.02 2.66 -4.65
CA VAL A 202 1.31 2.97 -5.91
C VAL A 202 -0.11 2.44 -5.88
N ALA A 203 -0.31 1.23 -5.36
CA ALA A 203 -1.62 0.60 -5.27
C ALA A 203 -2.55 1.38 -4.32
N VAL A 204 -2.07 1.73 -3.12
CA VAL A 204 -2.87 2.48 -2.13
C VAL A 204 -3.16 3.90 -2.60
N ARG A 205 -2.18 4.57 -3.21
CA ARG A 205 -2.40 5.88 -3.82
C ARG A 205 -3.52 5.85 -4.85
N ARG A 206 -3.51 4.85 -5.73
CA ARG A 206 -4.54 4.69 -6.76
C ARG A 206 -5.91 4.46 -6.15
N ALA A 207 -6.03 3.57 -5.16
CA ALA A 207 -7.28 3.31 -4.47
C ALA A 207 -7.85 4.59 -3.86
N LEU A 208 -7.06 5.31 -3.07
CA LEU A 208 -7.46 6.55 -2.43
C LEU A 208 -7.91 7.61 -3.45
N MET A 209 -7.13 7.83 -4.51
CA MET A 209 -7.48 8.83 -5.53
C MET A 209 -8.76 8.48 -6.30
N THR A 210 -9.02 7.20 -6.51
CA THR A 210 -10.28 6.73 -7.10
C THR A 210 -11.45 7.04 -6.18
N SER A 211 -11.34 6.72 -4.90
CA SER A 211 -12.38 6.99 -3.90
C SER A 211 -12.65 8.48 -3.72
N VAL A 212 -11.60 9.29 -3.62
CA VAL A 212 -11.74 10.76 -3.57
C VAL A 212 -12.48 11.29 -4.80
N SER A 213 -12.12 10.80 -6.00
CA SER A 213 -12.78 11.21 -7.24
C SER A 213 -14.26 10.82 -7.25
N GLN A 214 -14.60 9.61 -6.83
CA GLN A 214 -15.99 9.13 -6.76
C GLN A 214 -16.83 9.93 -5.76
N VAL A 215 -16.29 10.19 -4.57
CA VAL A 215 -16.99 10.98 -3.54
C VAL A 215 -17.23 12.41 -4.01
N THR A 216 -16.20 13.08 -4.50
CA THR A 216 -16.33 14.47 -4.96
C THR A 216 -17.26 14.62 -6.17
N GLN A 217 -17.20 13.66 -7.11
CA GLN A 217 -18.12 13.65 -8.25
C GLN A 217 -19.59 13.51 -7.82
N ARG A 218 -19.90 12.58 -6.92
CA ARG A 218 -21.26 12.37 -6.43
C ARG A 218 -21.80 13.58 -5.64
N ILE A 219 -20.94 14.24 -4.87
CA ILE A 219 -21.31 15.50 -4.20
C ILE A 219 -21.70 16.55 -5.24
N SER A 220 -20.87 16.76 -6.26
CA SER A 220 -21.14 17.73 -7.32
C SER A 220 -22.42 17.39 -8.12
N GLU A 221 -22.67 16.13 -8.41
CA GLU A 221 -23.90 15.67 -9.08
C GLU A 221 -25.15 15.97 -8.24
N GLN A 222 -25.13 15.67 -6.96
CA GLN A 222 -26.26 15.96 -6.06
C GLN A 222 -26.48 17.46 -5.88
N ASN A 223 -25.43 18.25 -5.71
CA ASN A 223 -25.51 19.68 -5.60
C ASN A 223 -26.10 20.32 -6.87
N ALA A 224 -25.72 19.81 -8.07
CA ALA A 224 -26.28 20.25 -9.34
C ALA A 224 -27.77 19.85 -9.51
N ALA A 225 -28.13 18.61 -9.15
CA ALA A 225 -29.51 18.12 -9.23
C ALA A 225 -30.46 18.88 -8.30
N GLY A 226 -30.02 19.22 -7.10
CA GLY A 226 -30.81 20.03 -6.15
C GLY A 226 -31.15 21.42 -6.66
N LYS A 227 -30.34 21.97 -7.59
CA LYS A 227 -30.64 23.23 -8.28
C LYS A 227 -31.68 23.07 -9.37
N LEU A 228 -31.64 21.97 -10.16
CA LEU A 228 -32.57 21.73 -11.26
C LEU A 228 -33.99 21.42 -10.80
N GLN A 229 -34.20 20.85 -9.63
CA GLN A 229 -35.55 20.54 -9.10
C GLN A 229 -36.30 21.76 -8.57
N ARG A 230 -35.68 22.94 -8.54
CA ARG A 230 -36.26 24.18 -8.01
C ARG A 230 -36.46 25.27 -9.08
N ILE A 231 -36.23 24.98 -10.34
CA ILE A 231 -36.60 25.79 -11.51
C ILE A 231 -37.89 25.26 -12.12
#